data_5df4628f9278e747f7a6f4f5fece90ef
#
_entry.id   5df4628f9278e747f7a6f4f5fece90ef
#
_cell.length_a   1.000
_cell.length_b   1.000
_cell.length_c   1.000
_cell.angle_alpha   90.00
_cell.angle_beta   90.00
_cell.angle_gamma   90.00
#
_symmetry.space_group_name_H-M   'P 1'
#
loop_
_entity.id
_entity.type
_entity.pdbx_description
1 polymer ?
#
loop_
_entity_poly.entity_id
_entity_poly.type
_entity_poly.pdbx_seq_one_letter_code
_entity_poly.pdbx_strand_id
1 'polypeptide(L)'
;MTETSTLGPVRSTSRRDPNRAHPTSTYTSLLASIREEGLLQRSRVFYMSLLATLVLALGGCIAGFILLGDSWFQLLIAAALGIVFTQFAFLGHEASHRQVFESGKANDRLGRILASGVAGLSYSWWMTKHTRHHGNPNQIGRDPDIDPDTVSFYDADAAATRGWRAAIVRRQGYLFFPLLTFEGVNLHVHSIGHIFGRGKVDRRWLEITLVVARLAVVVAAVFLVLPLGMAFAFLGVQLAVFGFYMGAAFAPNHIGMPVIPAGTKLDFLRKQVLTSRNIIGGTWATVVFGGLNHQVEHHLFPSMARPHLARARAMVREHCRIEGIDYTEQTVGRSYINVIQYMNRVGLHARDPFNCPALGNLRRV
;
A
#
# COMPACT_ATOMS: atom_id res chain seq x y z
N MET A 1 -51.28 39.73 32.24
CA MET A 1 -51.06 38.48 32.95
C MET A 1 -50.94 37.39 31.90
N THR A 2 -49.75 37.07 31.49
CA THR A 2 -49.45 36.02 30.52
C THR A 2 -48.40 35.13 31.15
N GLU A 3 -48.82 33.92 31.49
CA GLU A 3 -47.95 32.85 32.06
C GLU A 3 -46.99 32.33 31.00
N THR A 4 -45.71 32.43 31.28
CA THR A 4 -44.65 31.78 30.52
C THR A 4 -44.41 30.39 31.10
N SER A 5 -44.84 29.35 30.38
CA SER A 5 -44.54 27.95 30.69
C SER A 5 -43.10 27.63 30.34
N THR A 6 -42.28 27.37 31.34
CA THR A 6 -40.89 26.86 31.19
C THR A 6 -40.92 25.36 31.07
N LEU A 7 -40.65 24.84 29.86
CA LEU A 7 -40.38 23.40 29.64
C LEU A 7 -38.97 23.07 30.18
N GLY A 8 -38.93 22.25 31.19
CA GLY A 8 -37.69 21.69 31.74
C GLY A 8 -36.99 20.69 30.80
N PRO A 9 -35.69 20.43 30.97
CA PRO A 9 -34.93 19.58 30.08
C PRO A 9 -35.40 18.13 30.15
N VAL A 10 -35.77 17.58 28.97
CA VAL A 10 -36.09 16.16 28.82
C VAL A 10 -34.79 15.34 29.04
N ARG A 11 -34.66 14.69 30.18
CA ARG A 11 -33.64 13.66 30.42
C ARG A 11 -33.93 12.44 29.53
N SER A 12 -33.25 12.32 28.42
CA SER A 12 -33.19 11.08 27.65
C SER A 12 -32.40 10.04 28.46
N THR A 13 -33.12 9.19 29.18
CA THR A 13 -32.55 7.94 29.74
C THR A 13 -32.53 6.90 28.62
N SER A 14 -31.52 6.99 27.77
CA SER A 14 -31.17 5.89 26.86
C SER A 14 -30.77 4.70 27.74
N ARG A 15 -31.70 3.77 27.97
CA ARG A 15 -31.39 2.43 28.52
C ARG A 15 -30.37 1.81 27.56
N ARG A 16 -29.13 1.63 28.03
CA ARG A 16 -28.11 0.81 27.35
C ARG A 16 -28.71 -0.59 27.21
N ASP A 17 -28.92 -1.03 26.00
CA ASP A 17 -29.26 -2.40 25.67
C ASP A 17 -28.08 -3.29 26.15
N PRO A 18 -28.27 -4.17 27.14
CA PRO A 18 -27.19 -5.02 27.65
C PRO A 18 -26.70 -6.05 26.62
N ASN A 19 -27.42 -6.21 25.49
CA ASN A 19 -27.05 -7.11 24.38
C ASN A 19 -26.33 -6.39 23.24
N ARG A 20 -26.02 -5.10 23.33
CA ARG A 20 -25.18 -4.45 22.33
C ARG A 20 -23.75 -4.93 22.53
N ALA A 21 -23.38 -5.98 21.80
CA ALA A 21 -22.04 -6.52 21.75
C ALA A 21 -21.02 -5.36 21.59
N HIS A 22 -20.00 -5.33 22.43
CA HIS A 22 -18.91 -4.36 22.36
C HIS A 22 -18.32 -4.37 20.92
N PRO A 23 -17.91 -3.23 20.33
CA PRO A 23 -17.33 -3.18 18.98
C PRO A 23 -16.13 -4.11 18.78
N THR A 24 -15.44 -4.48 19.84
CA THR A 24 -14.35 -5.47 19.85
C THR A 24 -14.85 -6.92 19.78
N SER A 25 -16.13 -7.18 20.08
CA SER A 25 -16.67 -8.55 20.10
C SER A 25 -16.88 -9.13 18.70
N THR A 26 -17.28 -8.31 17.72
CA THR A 26 -17.54 -8.76 16.35
C THR A 26 -16.27 -9.19 15.63
N TYR A 27 -15.17 -8.42 15.72
CA TYR A 27 -13.86 -8.84 15.22
C TYR A 27 -13.33 -10.06 15.96
N THR A 28 -13.56 -10.16 17.27
CA THR A 28 -13.06 -11.27 18.09
C THR A 28 -13.70 -12.60 17.69
N SER A 29 -15.01 -12.62 17.39
CA SER A 29 -15.70 -13.81 16.90
C SER A 29 -15.18 -14.24 15.53
N LEU A 30 -15.00 -13.31 14.59
CA LEU A 30 -14.40 -13.60 13.29
C LEU A 30 -12.99 -14.16 13.43
N LEU A 31 -12.15 -13.57 14.30
CA LEU A 31 -10.79 -14.05 14.55
C LEU A 31 -10.77 -15.46 15.15
N ALA A 32 -11.73 -15.79 16.02
CA ALA A 32 -11.88 -17.14 16.57
C ALA A 32 -12.16 -18.16 15.47
N SER A 33 -13.14 -17.90 14.60
CA SER A 33 -13.47 -18.77 13.47
C SER A 33 -12.30 -18.96 12.50
N ILE A 34 -11.56 -17.88 12.19
CA ILE A 34 -10.36 -17.92 11.35
C ILE A 34 -9.26 -18.80 11.97
N ARG A 35 -9.12 -18.79 13.31
CA ARG A 35 -8.17 -19.65 14.04
C ARG A 35 -8.59 -21.12 14.07
N GLU A 36 -9.86 -21.39 14.31
CA GLU A 36 -10.45 -22.75 14.27
C GLU A 36 -10.26 -23.40 12.91
N GLU A 37 -10.39 -22.63 11.82
CA GLU A 37 -10.12 -23.08 10.46
C GLU A 37 -8.64 -23.23 10.12
N GLY A 38 -7.72 -22.95 11.05
CA GLY A 38 -6.27 -23.08 10.88
C GLY A 38 -5.65 -22.09 9.90
N LEU A 39 -6.37 -21.02 9.50
CA LEU A 39 -5.92 -20.10 8.44
C LEU A 39 -4.78 -19.17 8.87
N LEU A 40 -4.43 -19.15 10.16
CA LEU A 40 -3.26 -18.41 10.67
C LEU A 40 -1.98 -19.27 10.73
N GLN A 41 -2.02 -20.51 10.25
CA GLN A 41 -0.84 -21.37 10.18
C GLN A 41 0.15 -20.89 9.12
N ARG A 42 1.44 -21.20 9.31
CA ARG A 42 2.50 -20.82 8.37
C ARG A 42 2.54 -21.78 7.18
N SER A 43 2.72 -21.21 5.99
CA SER A 43 2.86 -21.97 4.73
C SER A 43 4.32 -21.97 4.27
N ARG A 44 5.23 -22.61 5.04
CA ARG A 44 6.68 -22.59 4.78
C ARG A 44 7.03 -23.10 3.40
N VAL A 45 6.43 -24.21 2.95
CA VAL A 45 6.70 -24.79 1.63
C VAL A 45 6.39 -23.77 0.54
N PHE A 46 5.24 -23.10 0.61
CA PHE A 46 4.88 -22.05 -0.35
C PHE A 46 5.95 -20.95 -0.41
N TYR A 47 6.36 -20.42 0.74
CA TYR A 47 7.32 -19.32 0.77
C TYR A 47 8.72 -19.71 0.34
N MET A 48 9.16 -20.92 0.66
CA MET A 48 10.47 -21.42 0.20
C MET A 48 10.46 -21.68 -1.32
N SER A 49 9.38 -22.24 -1.86
CA SER A 49 9.21 -22.40 -3.30
C SER A 49 9.16 -21.07 -4.03
N LEU A 50 8.43 -20.07 -3.48
CA LEU A 50 8.38 -18.73 -4.04
C LEU A 50 9.76 -18.08 -4.03
N LEU A 51 10.48 -18.13 -2.92
CA LEU A 51 11.84 -17.60 -2.82
C LEU A 51 12.78 -18.27 -3.82
N ALA A 52 12.75 -19.60 -3.94
CA ALA A 52 13.56 -20.33 -4.91
C ALA A 52 13.23 -19.90 -6.35
N THR A 53 11.95 -19.78 -6.69
CA THR A 53 11.51 -19.30 -8.01
C THR A 53 12.05 -17.89 -8.31
N LEU A 54 11.97 -16.97 -7.33
CA LEU A 54 12.47 -15.61 -7.51
C LEU A 54 14.00 -15.55 -7.64
N VAL A 55 14.72 -16.38 -6.90
CA VAL A 55 16.20 -16.51 -7.02
C VAL A 55 16.57 -17.03 -8.40
N LEU A 56 15.87 -18.06 -8.90
CA LEU A 56 16.07 -18.57 -10.26
C LEU A 56 15.76 -17.53 -11.33
N ALA A 57 14.65 -16.78 -11.17
CA ALA A 57 14.30 -15.71 -12.09
C ALA A 57 15.36 -14.60 -12.11
N LEU A 58 15.87 -14.20 -10.93
CA LEU A 58 16.96 -13.23 -10.82
C LEU A 58 18.24 -13.77 -11.49
N GLY A 59 18.59 -15.02 -11.23
CA GLY A 59 19.71 -15.69 -11.90
C GLY A 59 19.56 -15.72 -13.42
N GLY A 60 18.36 -15.99 -13.93
CA GLY A 60 18.03 -15.91 -15.36
C GLY A 60 18.19 -14.50 -15.93
N CYS A 61 17.76 -13.46 -15.21
CA CYS A 61 17.99 -12.08 -15.61
C CYS A 61 19.48 -11.72 -15.65
N ILE A 62 20.27 -12.16 -14.67
CA ILE A 62 21.72 -11.93 -14.62
C ILE A 62 22.40 -12.66 -15.78
N ALA A 63 22.05 -13.90 -16.04
CA ALA A 63 22.57 -14.67 -17.18
C ALA A 63 22.20 -13.97 -18.51
N GLY A 64 20.95 -13.57 -18.68
CA GLY A 64 20.51 -12.80 -19.85
C GLY A 64 21.27 -11.49 -20.03
N PHE A 65 21.50 -10.75 -18.93
CA PHE A 65 22.28 -9.51 -18.93
C PHE A 65 23.72 -9.75 -19.47
N ILE A 66 24.37 -10.81 -19.00
CA ILE A 66 25.74 -11.15 -19.42
C ILE A 66 25.77 -11.63 -20.88
N LEU A 67 24.85 -12.51 -21.26
CA LEU A 67 24.85 -13.17 -22.57
C LEU A 67 24.43 -12.25 -23.72
N LEU A 68 23.55 -11.26 -23.47
CA LEU A 68 23.09 -10.33 -24.51
C LEU A 68 24.13 -9.28 -24.89
N GLY A 69 25.09 -8.98 -24.01
CA GLY A 69 26.14 -7.98 -24.24
C GLY A 69 25.57 -6.61 -24.64
N ASP A 70 26.21 -5.95 -25.61
CA ASP A 70 25.78 -4.67 -26.17
C ASP A 70 24.61 -4.83 -27.14
N SER A 71 23.41 -4.93 -26.63
CA SER A 71 22.16 -5.12 -27.39
C SER A 71 21.00 -4.37 -26.77
N TRP A 72 20.15 -3.74 -27.57
CA TRP A 72 18.92 -3.09 -27.12
C TRP A 72 17.92 -4.06 -26.45
N PHE A 73 18.04 -5.37 -26.66
CA PHE A 73 17.29 -6.37 -25.91
C PHE A 73 17.59 -6.35 -24.40
N GLN A 74 18.67 -5.70 -23.96
CA GLN A 74 18.93 -5.42 -22.55
C GLN A 74 17.77 -4.67 -21.85
N LEU A 75 16.98 -3.89 -22.59
CA LEU A 75 15.81 -3.20 -22.02
C LEU A 75 14.71 -4.20 -21.60
N LEU A 76 14.61 -5.37 -22.24
CA LEU A 76 13.72 -6.45 -21.79
C LEU A 76 14.22 -7.07 -20.48
N ILE A 77 15.54 -7.23 -20.33
CA ILE A 77 16.15 -7.69 -19.06
C ILE A 77 15.90 -6.63 -17.97
N ALA A 78 16.08 -5.35 -18.27
CA ALA A 78 15.79 -4.27 -17.33
C ALA A 78 14.33 -4.29 -16.85
N ALA A 79 13.38 -4.48 -17.78
CA ALA A 79 11.96 -4.60 -17.44
C ALA A 79 11.68 -5.86 -16.59
N ALA A 80 12.26 -7.01 -16.96
CA ALA A 80 12.15 -8.25 -16.19
C ALA A 80 12.71 -8.08 -14.77
N LEU A 81 13.85 -7.42 -14.60
CA LEU A 81 14.41 -7.09 -13.30
C LEU A 81 13.49 -6.19 -12.49
N GLY A 82 12.84 -5.20 -13.11
CA GLY A 82 11.82 -4.37 -12.43
C GLY A 82 10.69 -5.21 -11.86
N ILE A 83 10.19 -6.18 -12.63
CA ILE A 83 9.16 -7.14 -12.20
C ILE A 83 9.68 -8.04 -11.08
N VAL A 84 10.84 -8.64 -11.23
CA VAL A 84 11.44 -9.56 -10.25
C VAL A 84 11.70 -8.85 -8.92
N PHE A 85 12.24 -7.63 -8.94
CA PHE A 85 12.46 -6.84 -7.72
C PHE A 85 11.14 -6.47 -7.03
N THR A 86 10.06 -6.20 -7.76
CA THR A 86 8.73 -5.99 -7.17
C THR A 86 8.23 -7.26 -6.48
N GLN A 87 8.41 -8.43 -7.07
CA GLN A 87 8.02 -9.69 -6.44
C GLN A 87 8.86 -10.01 -5.19
N PHE A 88 10.16 -9.67 -5.18
CA PHE A 88 10.97 -9.72 -3.96
C PHE A 88 10.49 -8.72 -2.90
N ALA A 89 10.06 -7.53 -3.30
CA ALA A 89 9.48 -6.56 -2.37
C ALA A 89 8.17 -7.08 -1.76
N PHE A 90 7.30 -7.76 -2.52
CA PHE A 90 6.12 -8.42 -1.98
C PHE A 90 6.48 -9.53 -0.97
N LEU A 91 7.47 -10.36 -1.26
CA LEU A 91 7.93 -11.36 -0.30
C LEU A 91 8.55 -10.70 0.95
N GLY A 92 9.27 -9.59 0.78
CA GLY A 92 9.78 -8.76 1.88
C GLY A 92 8.65 -8.16 2.73
N HIS A 93 7.57 -7.71 2.09
CA HIS A 93 6.34 -7.23 2.73
C HIS A 93 5.67 -8.34 3.56
N GLU A 94 5.53 -9.56 3.03
CA GLU A 94 4.99 -10.72 3.75
C GLU A 94 5.87 -11.13 4.93
N ALA A 95 7.20 -11.07 4.77
CA ALA A 95 8.13 -11.26 5.87
C ALA A 95 7.96 -10.18 6.95
N SER A 96 7.71 -8.91 6.58
CA SER A 96 7.46 -7.83 7.53
C SER A 96 6.22 -8.08 8.39
N HIS A 97 5.22 -8.75 7.84
CA HIS A 97 4.01 -9.21 8.54
C HIS A 97 4.17 -10.55 9.25
N ARG A 98 5.38 -11.09 9.30
CA ARG A 98 5.69 -12.37 9.98
C ARG A 98 4.93 -13.55 9.39
N GLN A 99 4.68 -13.58 8.10
CA GLN A 99 3.92 -14.64 7.44
C GLN A 99 4.77 -15.87 7.12
N VAL A 100 6.11 -15.73 6.97
CA VAL A 100 7.00 -16.78 6.44
C VAL A 100 7.44 -17.77 7.52
N PHE A 101 7.99 -17.25 8.63
CA PHE A 101 8.51 -18.04 9.74
C PHE A 101 7.71 -17.81 11.03
N GLU A 102 7.81 -18.73 11.97
CA GLU A 102 7.26 -18.53 13.31
C GLU A 102 8.06 -17.48 14.10
N SER A 103 9.38 -17.50 13.95
CA SER A 103 10.28 -16.56 14.61
C SER A 103 10.17 -15.17 13.98
N GLY A 104 9.76 -14.17 14.77
CA GLY A 104 9.76 -12.77 14.34
C GLY A 104 11.15 -12.31 13.89
N LYS A 105 12.23 -12.71 14.62
CA LYS A 105 13.62 -12.38 14.24
C LYS A 105 14.02 -12.95 12.88
N ALA A 106 13.55 -14.17 12.52
CA ALA A 106 13.82 -14.77 11.22
C ALA A 106 13.11 -14.02 10.09
N ASN A 107 11.85 -13.62 10.31
CA ASN A 107 11.11 -12.78 9.37
C ASN A 107 11.77 -11.41 9.17
N ASP A 108 12.18 -10.73 10.26
CA ASP A 108 12.85 -9.42 10.17
C ASP A 108 14.20 -9.51 9.42
N ARG A 109 14.95 -10.62 9.60
CA ARG A 109 16.17 -10.87 8.82
C ARG A 109 15.88 -11.06 7.33
N LEU A 110 14.89 -11.92 7.01
CA LEU A 110 14.48 -12.15 5.63
C LEU A 110 13.97 -10.86 4.99
N GLY A 111 13.05 -10.14 5.64
CA GLY A 111 12.52 -8.87 5.16
C GLY A 111 13.62 -7.85 4.89
N ARG A 112 14.61 -7.72 5.79
CA ARG A 112 15.74 -6.81 5.61
C ARG A 112 16.65 -7.23 4.45
N ILE A 113 16.93 -8.51 4.29
CA ILE A 113 17.72 -9.00 3.14
C ILE A 113 16.97 -8.69 1.83
N LEU A 114 15.68 -8.99 1.75
CA LEU A 114 14.88 -8.80 0.54
C LEU A 114 14.65 -7.31 0.22
N ALA A 115 14.28 -6.51 1.22
CA ALA A 115 14.06 -5.08 1.01
C ALA A 115 15.37 -4.33 0.78
N SER A 116 16.34 -4.43 1.73
CA SER A 116 17.55 -3.60 1.67
C SER A 116 18.62 -4.19 0.77
N GLY A 117 18.79 -5.52 0.75
CA GLY A 117 19.83 -6.20 -0.02
C GLY A 117 19.43 -6.53 -1.47
N VAL A 118 18.15 -6.75 -1.77
CA VAL A 118 17.69 -7.12 -3.12
C VAL A 118 16.94 -5.97 -3.80
N ALA A 119 15.87 -5.45 -3.18
CA ALA A 119 15.11 -4.36 -3.77
C ALA A 119 15.83 -2.99 -3.66
N GLY A 120 16.71 -2.81 -2.68
CA GLY A 120 17.46 -1.56 -2.47
C GLY A 120 16.70 -0.51 -1.65
N LEU A 121 15.68 -0.93 -0.89
CA LEU A 121 14.84 -0.08 -0.06
C LEU A 121 15.07 -0.35 1.42
N SER A 122 15.12 0.67 2.27
CA SER A 122 15.25 0.49 3.72
C SER A 122 14.07 -0.27 4.31
N TYR A 123 14.35 -1.39 4.95
CA TYR A 123 13.37 -2.17 5.67
C TYR A 123 12.76 -1.39 6.84
N SER A 124 13.59 -0.63 7.58
CA SER A 124 13.12 0.19 8.71
C SER A 124 12.22 1.35 8.26
N TRP A 125 12.53 1.98 7.14
CA TRP A 125 11.65 2.99 6.52
C TRP A 125 10.29 2.39 6.18
N TRP A 126 10.31 1.25 5.46
CA TRP A 126 9.10 0.54 5.09
C TRP A 126 8.27 0.17 6.32
N MET A 127 8.87 -0.47 7.33
CA MET A 127 8.19 -0.87 8.58
C MET A 127 7.53 0.31 9.29
N THR A 128 8.23 1.46 9.34
CA THR A 128 7.70 2.67 9.98
C THR A 128 6.47 3.19 9.26
N LYS A 129 6.56 3.31 7.92
CA LYS A 129 5.47 3.78 7.07
C LYS A 129 4.28 2.82 7.10
N HIS A 130 4.56 1.55 6.86
CA HIS A 130 3.55 0.49 6.68
C HIS A 130 2.80 0.14 7.97
N THR A 131 3.47 0.14 9.11
CA THR A 131 2.80 -0.05 10.42
C THR A 131 1.81 1.07 10.72
N ARG A 132 2.15 2.32 10.38
CA ARG A 132 1.24 3.47 10.54
C ARG A 132 0.03 3.35 9.61
N HIS A 133 0.25 2.93 8.37
CA HIS A 133 -0.81 2.68 7.39
C HIS A 133 -1.77 1.60 7.90
N HIS A 134 -1.31 0.41 8.28
CA HIS A 134 -2.15 -0.65 8.83
C HIS A 134 -2.95 -0.24 10.08
N GLY A 135 -2.37 0.59 10.91
CA GLY A 135 -3.07 1.13 12.09
C GLY A 135 -4.18 2.11 11.74
N ASN A 136 -4.05 2.83 10.63
CA ASN A 136 -4.92 3.97 10.30
C ASN A 136 -5.13 4.16 8.78
N PRO A 137 -5.53 3.12 8.03
CA PRO A 137 -5.66 3.22 6.58
C PRO A 137 -6.64 4.34 6.20
N ASN A 138 -6.28 5.12 5.20
CA ASN A 138 -7.03 6.28 4.68
C ASN A 138 -7.42 7.33 5.74
N GLN A 139 -6.73 7.42 6.88
CA GLN A 139 -7.03 8.42 7.91
C GLN A 139 -6.14 9.66 7.79
N ILE A 140 -6.75 10.82 7.57
CA ILE A 140 -6.05 12.12 7.42
C ILE A 140 -5.16 12.39 8.65
N GLY A 141 -3.88 12.72 8.40
CA GLY A 141 -2.87 13.04 9.40
C GLY A 141 -2.33 11.83 10.18
N ARG A 142 -2.76 10.61 9.84
CA ARG A 142 -2.25 9.36 10.45
C ARG A 142 -1.72 8.37 9.44
N ASP A 143 -2.35 8.27 8.28
CA ASP A 143 -1.91 7.40 7.20
C ASP A 143 -0.88 8.11 6.32
N PRO A 144 0.39 7.65 6.30
CA PRO A 144 1.42 8.26 5.48
C PRO A 144 1.24 8.03 3.97
N ASP A 145 0.34 7.13 3.56
CA ASP A 145 0.09 6.85 2.15
C ASP A 145 -0.82 7.88 1.49
N ILE A 146 -1.51 8.68 2.29
CA ILE A 146 -2.35 9.80 1.82
C ILE A 146 -1.85 11.16 2.31
N ASP A 147 -0.65 11.22 2.92
CA ASP A 147 -0.04 12.50 3.31
C ASP A 147 0.20 13.37 2.05
N PRO A 148 0.12 14.71 2.16
CA PRO A 148 0.35 15.64 1.07
C PRO A 148 1.71 15.45 0.39
N ASP A 149 1.70 15.16 -0.92
CA ASP A 149 2.89 14.97 -1.75
C ASP A 149 2.63 15.52 -3.17
N THR A 150 3.23 14.95 -4.20
CA THR A 150 3.06 15.32 -5.63
C THR A 150 1.61 15.28 -6.07
N VAL A 151 0.83 14.31 -5.60
CA VAL A 151 -0.62 14.18 -5.82
C VAL A 151 -1.39 14.42 -4.52
N SER A 152 -2.68 14.70 -4.63
CA SER A 152 -3.59 14.90 -3.50
C SER A 152 -4.62 13.79 -3.43
N PHE A 153 -4.80 13.21 -2.23
CA PHE A 153 -5.75 12.12 -2.02
C PHE A 153 -7.08 12.56 -1.40
N TYR A 154 -7.22 13.82 -0.99
CA TYR A 154 -8.45 14.37 -0.43
C TYR A 154 -8.62 15.85 -0.77
N ASP A 155 -9.86 16.30 -0.74
CA ASP A 155 -10.28 17.58 -1.28
C ASP A 155 -9.59 18.79 -0.61
N ALA A 156 -9.40 18.75 0.72
CA ALA A 156 -8.77 19.84 1.46
C ALA A 156 -7.31 20.05 1.08
N ASP A 157 -6.53 18.97 0.85
CA ASP A 157 -5.17 19.07 0.36
C ASP A 157 -5.13 19.59 -1.08
N ALA A 158 -5.98 19.06 -1.96
CA ALA A 158 -6.08 19.54 -3.34
C ALA A 158 -6.38 21.04 -3.41
N ALA A 159 -7.32 21.53 -2.61
CA ALA A 159 -7.67 22.96 -2.54
C ALA A 159 -6.54 23.84 -1.99
N ALA A 160 -5.68 23.28 -1.16
CA ALA A 160 -4.51 23.97 -0.59
C ALA A 160 -3.30 24.03 -1.55
N THR A 161 -3.29 23.25 -2.65
CA THR A 161 -2.13 23.20 -3.55
C THR A 161 -1.90 24.51 -4.29
N ARG A 162 -0.63 24.85 -4.55
CA ARG A 162 -0.19 26.06 -5.26
C ARG A 162 0.94 25.71 -6.25
N GLY A 163 1.21 26.64 -7.18
CA GLY A 163 2.31 26.56 -8.12
C GLY A 163 2.25 25.32 -9.04
N TRP A 164 3.40 24.74 -9.33
CA TRP A 164 3.52 23.57 -10.22
C TRP A 164 2.75 22.34 -9.71
N ARG A 165 2.69 22.15 -8.39
CA ARG A 165 1.93 21.05 -7.77
C ARG A 165 0.43 21.17 -8.11
N ALA A 166 -0.15 22.38 -8.06
CA ALA A 166 -1.54 22.58 -8.46
C ALA A 166 -1.80 22.25 -9.93
N ALA A 167 -0.80 22.45 -10.82
CA ALA A 167 -0.91 22.06 -12.23
C ALA A 167 -0.98 20.54 -12.42
N ILE A 168 -0.22 19.77 -11.64
CA ILE A 168 -0.27 18.31 -11.61
C ILE A 168 -1.60 17.85 -11.00
N VAL A 169 -1.95 18.32 -9.80
CA VAL A 169 -3.16 17.91 -9.07
C VAL A 169 -4.42 18.13 -9.90
N ARG A 170 -4.51 19.25 -10.63
CA ARG A 170 -5.65 19.50 -11.54
C ARG A 170 -5.87 18.43 -12.61
N ARG A 171 -4.87 17.64 -12.95
CA ARG A 171 -4.90 16.58 -13.98
C ARG A 171 -4.48 15.22 -13.45
N GLN A 172 -4.39 15.06 -12.12
CA GLN A 172 -3.75 13.93 -11.46
C GLN A 172 -4.37 12.59 -11.82
N GLY A 173 -5.66 12.49 -12.10
CA GLY A 173 -6.27 11.22 -12.51
C GLY A 173 -5.73 10.72 -13.86
N TYR A 174 -5.42 11.62 -14.80
CA TYR A 174 -4.79 11.25 -16.09
C TYR A 174 -3.29 11.04 -15.94
N LEU A 175 -2.66 11.78 -15.04
CA LEU A 175 -1.21 11.72 -14.81
C LEU A 175 -0.81 10.60 -13.84
N PHE A 176 -1.76 10.00 -13.12
CA PHE A 176 -1.48 9.06 -12.05
C PHE A 176 -0.58 7.90 -12.51
N PHE A 177 -1.02 7.16 -13.52
CA PHE A 177 -0.23 6.03 -14.03
C PHE A 177 1.10 6.44 -14.68
N PRO A 178 1.17 7.49 -15.52
CA PRO A 178 2.47 8.04 -15.96
C PRO A 178 3.40 8.39 -14.80
N LEU A 179 2.90 9.02 -13.73
CA LEU A 179 3.71 9.39 -12.58
C LEU A 179 4.25 8.16 -11.81
N LEU A 180 3.54 7.03 -11.83
CA LEU A 180 4.03 5.80 -11.21
C LEU A 180 5.36 5.30 -11.80
N THR A 181 5.71 5.69 -13.03
CA THR A 181 7.03 5.36 -13.61
C THR A 181 8.19 6.01 -12.84
N PHE A 182 7.93 7.09 -12.11
CA PHE A 182 8.90 7.76 -11.23
C PHE A 182 8.86 7.23 -9.78
N GLU A 183 7.85 6.43 -9.44
CA GLU A 183 7.71 5.92 -8.07
C GLU A 183 8.91 5.07 -7.63
N GLY A 184 9.55 4.34 -8.56
CA GLY A 184 10.79 3.61 -8.26
C GLY A 184 11.90 4.52 -7.73
N VAL A 185 12.08 5.69 -8.33
CA VAL A 185 13.04 6.70 -7.85
C VAL A 185 12.56 7.29 -6.53
N ASN A 186 11.29 7.66 -6.43
CA ASN A 186 10.69 8.23 -5.23
C ASN A 186 10.88 7.32 -4.00
N LEU A 187 10.59 6.02 -4.13
CA LEU A 187 10.81 5.04 -3.07
C LEU A 187 12.27 4.99 -2.60
N HIS A 188 13.24 5.02 -3.53
CA HIS A 188 14.66 5.03 -3.18
C HIS A 188 15.07 6.32 -2.49
N VAL A 189 14.61 7.49 -2.96
CA VAL A 189 14.91 8.80 -2.34
C VAL A 189 14.39 8.85 -0.90
N HIS A 190 13.14 8.48 -0.67
CA HIS A 190 12.56 8.46 0.68
C HIS A 190 13.26 7.44 1.60
N SER A 191 13.57 6.25 1.08
CA SER A 191 14.29 5.21 1.79
C SER A 191 15.69 5.68 2.21
N ILE A 192 16.46 6.26 1.29
CA ILE A 192 17.81 6.81 1.55
C ILE A 192 17.71 7.97 2.54
N GLY A 193 16.77 8.90 2.33
CA GLY A 193 16.53 10.01 3.25
C GLY A 193 16.25 9.54 4.69
N HIS A 194 15.52 8.45 4.85
CA HIS A 194 15.23 7.88 6.17
C HIS A 194 16.47 7.30 6.86
N ILE A 195 17.27 6.49 6.16
CA ILE A 195 18.44 5.84 6.80
C ILE A 195 19.58 6.80 7.12
N PHE A 196 19.71 7.91 6.36
CA PHE A 196 20.67 8.97 6.63
C PHE A 196 20.11 10.11 7.51
N GLY A 197 18.79 10.13 7.72
CA GLY A 197 18.12 11.11 8.57
C GLY A 197 18.41 10.93 10.07
N ARG A 198 17.91 11.88 10.87
CA ARG A 198 18.11 11.89 12.33
C ARG A 198 17.17 10.96 13.11
N GLY A 199 16.17 10.36 12.46
CA GLY A 199 15.21 9.47 13.07
C GLY A 199 15.83 8.17 13.61
N LYS A 200 15.08 7.43 14.44
CA LYS A 200 15.49 6.12 14.94
C LYS A 200 15.37 5.09 13.81
N VAL A 201 16.46 4.41 13.48
CA VAL A 201 16.53 3.33 12.49
C VAL A 201 17.08 2.07 13.16
N ASP A 202 16.34 0.97 13.12
CA ASP A 202 16.85 -0.30 13.65
C ASP A 202 17.97 -0.83 12.75
N ARG A 203 19.11 -1.18 13.38
CA ARG A 203 20.31 -1.67 12.68
C ARG A 203 20.76 -0.77 11.53
N ARG A 204 20.75 0.54 11.73
CA ARG A 204 21.06 1.57 10.74
C ARG A 204 22.25 1.24 9.85
N TRP A 205 23.40 0.92 10.45
CA TRP A 205 24.63 0.65 9.68
C TRP A 205 24.50 -0.58 8.78
N LEU A 206 23.81 -1.62 9.23
CA LEU A 206 23.52 -2.79 8.39
C LEU A 206 22.65 -2.41 7.19
N GLU A 207 21.60 -1.61 7.38
CA GLU A 207 20.76 -1.18 6.27
C GLU A 207 21.50 -0.27 5.30
N ILE A 208 22.28 0.69 5.81
CA ILE A 208 23.14 1.53 4.95
C ILE A 208 24.06 0.65 4.10
N THR A 209 24.76 -0.31 4.73
CA THR A 209 25.65 -1.22 4.01
C THR A 209 24.91 -2.01 2.94
N LEU A 210 23.76 -2.61 3.26
CA LEU A 210 23.00 -3.41 2.31
C LEU A 210 22.46 -2.57 1.13
N VAL A 211 21.85 -1.41 1.42
CA VAL A 211 21.29 -0.53 0.39
C VAL A 211 22.38 0.05 -0.49
N VAL A 212 23.45 0.59 0.10
CA VAL A 212 24.56 1.20 -0.66
C VAL A 212 25.28 0.14 -1.48
N ALA A 213 25.62 -1.01 -0.90
CA ALA A 213 26.28 -2.09 -1.62
C ALA A 213 25.43 -2.59 -2.80
N ARG A 214 24.12 -2.81 -2.58
CA ARG A 214 23.19 -3.22 -3.65
C ARG A 214 23.15 -2.20 -4.78
N LEU A 215 22.98 -0.92 -4.46
CA LEU A 215 22.90 0.15 -5.47
C LEU A 215 24.24 0.28 -6.22
N ALA A 216 25.34 0.28 -5.50
CA ALA A 216 26.68 0.37 -6.09
C ALA A 216 26.98 -0.81 -7.02
N VAL A 217 26.65 -2.05 -6.62
CA VAL A 217 26.87 -3.26 -7.43
C VAL A 217 26.05 -3.19 -8.72
N VAL A 218 24.76 -2.83 -8.65
CA VAL A 218 23.90 -2.74 -9.85
C VAL A 218 24.38 -1.63 -10.79
N VAL A 219 24.64 -0.42 -10.25
CA VAL A 219 25.12 0.71 -11.06
C VAL A 219 26.48 0.35 -11.69
N ALA A 220 27.41 -0.16 -10.90
CA ALA A 220 28.75 -0.55 -11.43
C ALA A 220 28.62 -1.62 -12.51
N ALA A 221 27.84 -2.70 -12.28
CA ALA A 221 27.65 -3.76 -13.27
C ALA A 221 27.09 -3.21 -14.59
N VAL A 222 26.07 -2.34 -14.52
CA VAL A 222 25.42 -1.78 -15.70
C VAL A 222 26.39 -0.86 -16.47
N PHE A 223 27.10 0.04 -15.82
CA PHE A 223 28.02 0.98 -16.47
C PHE A 223 29.34 0.34 -16.93
N LEU A 224 29.75 -0.79 -16.34
CA LEU A 224 30.95 -1.51 -16.79
C LEU A 224 30.67 -2.40 -18.00
N VAL A 225 29.44 -2.86 -18.18
CA VAL A 225 29.07 -3.82 -19.23
C VAL A 225 28.44 -3.14 -20.46
N LEU A 226 27.63 -2.07 -20.21
CA LEU A 226 26.84 -1.44 -21.28
C LEU A 226 27.42 -0.09 -21.70
N PRO A 227 27.28 0.29 -22.99
CA PRO A 227 27.56 1.66 -23.45
C PRO A 227 26.74 2.68 -22.65
N LEU A 228 27.29 3.87 -22.48
CA LEU A 228 26.75 4.92 -21.60
C LEU A 228 25.24 5.19 -21.80
N GLY A 229 24.80 5.37 -23.04
CA GLY A 229 23.39 5.65 -23.34
C GLY A 229 22.48 4.48 -22.99
N MET A 230 22.93 3.25 -23.26
CA MET A 230 22.19 2.03 -22.93
C MET A 230 22.16 1.80 -21.42
N ALA A 231 23.24 2.09 -20.71
CA ALA A 231 23.30 1.99 -19.25
C ALA A 231 22.25 2.89 -18.56
N PHE A 232 22.13 4.13 -18.98
CA PHE A 232 21.06 5.03 -18.49
C PHE A 232 19.67 4.53 -18.88
N ALA A 233 19.46 4.08 -20.11
CA ALA A 233 18.18 3.53 -20.56
C ALA A 233 17.81 2.27 -19.76
N PHE A 234 18.76 1.37 -19.49
CA PHE A 234 18.57 0.17 -18.68
C PHE A 234 18.10 0.50 -17.27
N LEU A 235 18.82 1.38 -16.56
CA LEU A 235 18.44 1.79 -15.20
C LEU A 235 17.11 2.54 -15.20
N GLY A 236 16.88 3.39 -16.19
CA GLY A 236 15.61 4.12 -16.36
C GLY A 236 14.42 3.16 -16.53
N VAL A 237 14.52 2.18 -17.42
CA VAL A 237 13.46 1.17 -17.64
C VAL A 237 13.27 0.29 -16.40
N GLN A 238 14.35 -0.17 -15.77
CA GLN A 238 14.28 -0.99 -14.56
C GLN A 238 13.54 -0.27 -13.44
N LEU A 239 13.89 1.00 -13.15
CA LEU A 239 13.26 1.81 -12.11
C LEU A 239 11.82 2.17 -12.47
N ALA A 240 11.53 2.49 -13.74
CA ALA A 240 10.19 2.81 -14.20
C ALA A 240 9.24 1.62 -14.07
N VAL A 241 9.67 0.42 -14.49
CA VAL A 241 8.86 -0.80 -14.37
C VAL A 241 8.66 -1.17 -12.90
N PHE A 242 9.71 -1.11 -12.08
CA PHE A 242 9.62 -1.35 -10.64
C PHE A 242 8.62 -0.39 -9.97
N GLY A 243 8.74 0.92 -10.22
CA GLY A 243 7.86 1.93 -9.62
C GLY A 243 6.42 1.81 -10.11
N PHE A 244 6.23 1.65 -11.41
CA PHE A 244 4.90 1.45 -12.00
C PHE A 244 4.21 0.23 -11.40
N TYR A 245 4.92 -0.91 -11.31
CA TYR A 245 4.35 -2.14 -10.81
C TYR A 245 4.02 -2.03 -9.31
N MET A 246 4.93 -1.49 -8.49
CA MET A 246 4.68 -1.24 -7.08
C MET A 246 3.44 -0.37 -6.89
N GLY A 247 3.40 0.80 -7.49
CA GLY A 247 2.28 1.72 -7.35
C GLY A 247 0.97 1.18 -7.91
N ALA A 248 1.01 0.50 -9.07
CA ALA A 248 -0.19 -0.10 -9.66
C ALA A 248 -0.75 -1.25 -8.81
N ALA A 249 0.09 -2.01 -8.10
CA ALA A 249 -0.38 -3.09 -7.23
C ALA A 249 -1.05 -2.58 -5.94
N PHE A 250 -0.61 -1.44 -5.40
CA PHE A 250 -1.16 -0.87 -4.17
C PHE A 250 -2.36 0.08 -4.40
N ALA A 251 -2.32 0.87 -5.48
CA ALA A 251 -3.29 1.93 -5.75
C ALA A 251 -4.77 1.46 -5.73
N PRO A 252 -5.16 0.36 -6.39
CA PRO A 252 -6.57 -0.02 -6.49
C PRO A 252 -7.17 -0.48 -5.16
N ASN A 253 -6.35 -0.75 -4.16
CA ASN A 253 -6.79 -1.33 -2.90
C ASN A 253 -7.38 -0.27 -1.95
N HIS A 254 -6.89 0.96 -1.99
CA HIS A 254 -7.28 2.04 -1.07
C HIS A 254 -7.78 3.30 -1.78
N ILE A 255 -7.27 3.62 -2.97
CA ILE A 255 -7.67 4.85 -3.67
C ILE A 255 -9.12 4.75 -4.13
N GLY A 256 -9.92 5.78 -3.76
CA GLY A 256 -11.36 5.81 -4.03
C GLY A 256 -12.20 5.07 -3.00
N MET A 257 -11.59 4.51 -1.95
CA MET A 257 -12.28 4.08 -0.73
C MET A 257 -12.48 5.27 0.21
N PRO A 258 -13.40 5.18 1.20
CA PRO A 258 -13.65 6.26 2.15
C PRO A 258 -12.37 6.78 2.81
N VAL A 259 -12.22 8.10 2.86
CA VAL A 259 -11.18 8.80 3.62
C VAL A 259 -11.74 9.17 4.98
N ILE A 260 -11.03 8.78 6.04
CA ILE A 260 -11.44 9.01 7.42
C ILE A 260 -10.94 10.39 7.86
N PRO A 261 -11.83 11.32 8.27
CA PRO A 261 -11.41 12.63 8.78
C PRO A 261 -10.50 12.53 10.01
N ALA A 262 -9.64 13.53 10.18
CA ALA A 262 -8.80 13.64 11.37
C ALA A 262 -9.64 13.60 12.65
N GLY A 263 -9.18 12.87 13.67
CA GLY A 263 -9.88 12.78 14.96
C GLY A 263 -11.04 11.80 15.02
N THR A 264 -11.53 11.29 13.88
CA THR A 264 -12.61 10.29 13.85
C THR A 264 -12.14 8.96 14.43
N LYS A 265 -12.97 8.36 15.30
CA LYS A 265 -12.74 7.03 15.87
C LYS A 265 -13.71 6.04 15.25
N LEU A 266 -13.19 5.02 14.57
CA LEU A 266 -13.92 3.85 14.11
C LEU A 266 -13.39 2.63 14.85
N ASP A 267 -14.26 1.61 15.04
CA ASP A 267 -13.79 0.30 15.51
C ASP A 267 -12.84 -0.33 14.48
N PHE A 268 -12.03 -1.28 14.93
CA PHE A 268 -10.99 -1.88 14.11
C PHE A 268 -11.57 -2.55 12.86
N LEU A 269 -12.60 -3.40 13.02
CA LEU A 269 -13.19 -4.14 11.90
C LEU A 269 -13.72 -3.20 10.81
N ARG A 270 -14.58 -2.24 11.19
CA ARG A 270 -15.14 -1.26 10.23
C ARG A 270 -14.07 -0.42 9.58
N LYS A 271 -13.05 0.02 10.33
CA LYS A 271 -11.95 0.80 9.76
C LYS A 271 -11.25 0.01 8.65
N GLN A 272 -10.83 -1.22 8.90
CA GLN A 272 -10.09 -2.01 7.93
C GLN A 272 -10.95 -2.38 6.70
N VAL A 273 -12.20 -2.77 6.91
CA VAL A 273 -13.10 -3.18 5.82
C VAL A 273 -13.51 -2.01 4.94
N LEU A 274 -13.95 -0.90 5.54
CA LEU A 274 -14.51 0.23 4.78
C LEU A 274 -13.44 1.01 4.00
N THR A 275 -12.18 0.99 4.43
CA THR A 275 -11.08 1.70 3.75
C THR A 275 -10.31 0.84 2.76
N SER A 276 -10.67 -0.43 2.62
CA SER A 276 -9.99 -1.40 1.76
C SER A 276 -10.93 -1.96 0.69
N ARG A 277 -10.35 -2.32 -0.46
CA ARG A 277 -11.05 -2.97 -1.57
C ARG A 277 -10.30 -4.23 -1.99
N ASN A 278 -11.03 -5.32 -2.19
CA ASN A 278 -10.48 -6.52 -2.80
C ASN A 278 -10.59 -6.50 -4.33
N ILE A 279 -9.61 -7.12 -4.98
CA ILE A 279 -9.55 -7.25 -6.43
C ILE A 279 -9.96 -8.67 -6.83
N ILE A 280 -10.99 -8.78 -7.67
CA ILE A 280 -11.45 -10.05 -8.20
C ILE A 280 -10.54 -10.46 -9.36
N GLY A 281 -9.97 -11.67 -9.33
CA GLY A 281 -9.09 -12.14 -10.42
C GLY A 281 -8.55 -13.57 -10.25
N GLY A 282 -8.88 -14.26 -9.16
CA GLY A 282 -8.39 -15.63 -8.92
C GLY A 282 -6.87 -15.70 -8.72
N THR A 283 -6.27 -16.85 -9.05
CA THR A 283 -4.86 -17.16 -8.77
C THR A 283 -3.89 -16.19 -9.46
N TRP A 284 -4.15 -15.81 -10.72
CA TRP A 284 -3.26 -14.88 -11.43
C TRP A 284 -3.17 -13.52 -10.72
N ALA A 285 -4.31 -13.01 -10.22
CA ALA A 285 -4.31 -11.76 -9.47
C ALA A 285 -3.54 -11.90 -8.14
N THR A 286 -3.67 -13.05 -7.46
CA THR A 286 -2.90 -13.32 -6.23
C THR A 286 -1.40 -13.34 -6.50
N VAL A 287 -0.96 -13.83 -7.66
CA VAL A 287 0.47 -13.79 -8.06
C VAL A 287 0.91 -12.37 -8.40
N VAL A 288 0.16 -11.70 -9.30
CA VAL A 288 0.51 -10.36 -9.78
C VAL A 288 0.47 -9.31 -8.68
N PHE A 289 -0.51 -9.36 -7.79
CA PHE A 289 -0.62 -8.41 -6.68
C PHE A 289 0.13 -8.85 -5.40
N GLY A 290 0.88 -9.96 -5.43
CA GLY A 290 1.57 -10.45 -4.24
C GLY A 290 0.63 -10.77 -3.06
N GLY A 291 -0.62 -11.21 -3.33
CA GLY A 291 -1.66 -11.44 -2.32
C GLY A 291 -2.47 -10.20 -1.94
N LEU A 292 -2.05 -8.99 -2.34
CA LEU A 292 -2.73 -7.74 -2.01
C LEU A 292 -4.09 -7.56 -2.72
N ASN A 293 -4.43 -8.44 -3.69
CA ASN A 293 -5.77 -8.55 -4.20
C ASN A 293 -6.82 -8.99 -3.15
N HIS A 294 -6.36 -9.45 -1.98
CA HIS A 294 -7.16 -9.75 -0.78
C HIS A 294 -6.86 -8.70 0.31
N GLN A 295 -7.04 -7.43 -0.01
CA GLN A 295 -6.60 -6.33 0.84
C GLN A 295 -7.33 -6.26 2.18
N VAL A 296 -8.64 -6.55 2.19
CA VAL A 296 -9.43 -6.55 3.42
C VAL A 296 -8.91 -7.61 4.40
N GLU A 297 -8.67 -8.83 3.93
CA GLU A 297 -8.15 -9.94 4.74
C GLU A 297 -6.73 -9.66 5.19
N HIS A 298 -5.90 -9.07 4.31
CA HIS A 298 -4.55 -8.65 4.65
C HIS A 298 -4.52 -7.63 5.78
N HIS A 299 -5.40 -6.65 5.77
CA HIS A 299 -5.52 -5.66 6.83
C HIS A 299 -6.08 -6.22 8.14
N LEU A 300 -7.07 -7.12 8.06
CA LEU A 300 -7.66 -7.76 9.25
C LEU A 300 -6.73 -8.78 9.90
N PHE A 301 -5.98 -9.53 9.08
CA PHE A 301 -5.12 -10.64 9.50
C PHE A 301 -3.74 -10.54 8.87
N PRO A 302 -2.95 -9.50 9.18
CA PRO A 302 -1.70 -9.22 8.45
C PRO A 302 -0.68 -10.38 8.55
N SER A 303 -0.74 -11.20 9.58
CA SER A 303 0.13 -12.38 9.72
C SER A 303 -0.38 -13.64 9.02
N MET A 304 -1.51 -13.58 8.31
CA MET A 304 -2.05 -14.71 7.54
C MET A 304 -1.23 -14.96 6.28
N ALA A 305 -0.80 -16.21 6.06
CA ALA A 305 -0.04 -16.56 4.88
C ALA A 305 -0.88 -16.43 3.59
N ARG A 306 -0.26 -15.95 2.50
CA ARG A 306 -0.90 -15.70 1.19
C ARG A 306 -1.83 -16.83 0.72
N PRO A 307 -1.47 -18.13 0.80
CA PRO A 307 -2.35 -19.21 0.35
C PRO A 307 -3.69 -19.31 1.09
N HIS A 308 -3.80 -18.75 2.28
CA HIS A 308 -5.00 -18.81 3.10
C HIS A 308 -5.98 -17.65 2.85
N LEU A 309 -5.52 -16.55 2.24
CA LEU A 309 -6.31 -15.32 2.05
C LEU A 309 -7.60 -15.56 1.26
N ALA A 310 -7.56 -16.37 0.20
CA ALA A 310 -8.74 -16.67 -0.61
C ALA A 310 -9.84 -17.41 0.17
N ARG A 311 -9.46 -18.29 1.10
CA ARG A 311 -10.42 -18.97 1.99
C ARG A 311 -10.94 -18.01 3.06
N ALA A 312 -10.09 -17.21 3.66
CA ALA A 312 -10.47 -16.20 4.64
C ALA A 312 -11.45 -15.18 4.04
N ARG A 313 -11.28 -14.79 2.77
CA ARG A 313 -12.17 -13.86 2.05
C ARG A 313 -13.64 -14.29 2.11
N ALA A 314 -13.94 -15.57 1.92
CA ALA A 314 -15.32 -16.05 1.98
C ALA A 314 -15.93 -15.86 3.37
N MET A 315 -15.13 -16.14 4.42
CA MET A 315 -15.57 -16.00 5.82
C MET A 315 -15.73 -14.52 6.21
N VAL A 316 -14.78 -13.66 5.83
CA VAL A 316 -14.84 -12.21 6.11
C VAL A 316 -16.04 -11.58 5.41
N ARG A 317 -16.28 -11.89 4.13
CA ARG A 317 -17.42 -11.36 3.38
C ARG A 317 -18.75 -11.75 4.03
N GLU A 318 -18.90 -13.01 4.44
CA GLU A 318 -20.11 -13.47 5.11
C GLU A 318 -20.31 -12.81 6.49
N HIS A 319 -19.22 -12.67 7.25
CA HIS A 319 -19.25 -11.94 8.52
C HIS A 319 -19.68 -10.48 8.34
N CYS A 320 -19.11 -9.78 7.35
CA CYS A 320 -19.50 -8.41 7.01
C CYS A 320 -20.96 -8.31 6.60
N ARG A 321 -21.49 -9.30 5.85
CA ARG A 321 -22.90 -9.36 5.46
C ARG A 321 -23.83 -9.48 6.68
N ILE A 322 -23.46 -10.30 7.65
CA ILE A 322 -24.23 -10.48 8.89
C ILE A 322 -24.20 -9.19 9.74
N GLU A 323 -23.03 -8.55 9.84
CA GLU A 323 -22.83 -7.33 10.65
C GLU A 323 -23.29 -6.04 9.95
N GLY A 324 -23.80 -6.12 8.72
CA GLY A 324 -24.21 -4.95 7.95
C GLY A 324 -23.05 -3.99 7.63
N ILE A 325 -21.86 -4.53 7.34
CA ILE A 325 -20.67 -3.77 6.96
C ILE A 325 -20.47 -3.89 5.45
N ASP A 326 -20.34 -2.76 4.76
CA ASP A 326 -20.10 -2.73 3.33
C ASP A 326 -18.73 -3.33 3.00
N TYR A 327 -18.73 -4.46 2.31
CA TYR A 327 -17.54 -5.18 1.87
C TYR A 327 -17.36 -5.00 0.36
N THR A 328 -16.28 -4.30 -0.04
CA THR A 328 -16.08 -3.88 -1.43
C THR A 328 -15.16 -4.83 -2.18
N GLU A 329 -15.68 -5.36 -3.31
CA GLU A 329 -14.93 -6.19 -4.26
C GLU A 329 -15.14 -5.67 -5.68
N GLN A 330 -14.07 -5.59 -6.47
CA GLN A 330 -14.15 -5.13 -7.87
C GLN A 330 -13.18 -5.87 -8.78
N THR A 331 -13.49 -5.92 -10.07
CA THR A 331 -12.54 -6.40 -11.07
C THR A 331 -11.37 -5.42 -11.22
N VAL A 332 -10.22 -5.92 -11.68
CA VAL A 332 -9.01 -5.11 -11.91
C VAL A 332 -9.31 -3.86 -12.75
N GLY A 333 -9.97 -4.02 -13.90
CA GLY A 333 -10.29 -2.89 -14.78
C GLY A 333 -11.19 -1.85 -14.10
N ARG A 334 -12.22 -2.30 -13.38
CA ARG A 334 -13.12 -1.39 -12.67
C ARG A 334 -12.43 -0.64 -11.53
N SER A 335 -11.54 -1.30 -10.80
CA SER A 335 -10.80 -0.65 -9.71
C SER A 335 -9.86 0.43 -10.22
N TYR A 336 -9.15 0.21 -11.36
CA TYR A 336 -8.32 1.25 -11.97
C TYR A 336 -9.13 2.41 -12.55
N ILE A 337 -10.29 2.14 -13.15
CA ILE A 337 -11.21 3.20 -13.57
C ILE A 337 -11.62 4.05 -12.35
N ASN A 338 -11.96 3.42 -11.23
CA ASN A 338 -12.30 4.12 -10.00
C ASN A 338 -11.15 4.96 -9.45
N VAL A 339 -9.90 4.46 -9.53
CA VAL A 339 -8.71 5.26 -9.17
C VAL A 339 -8.64 6.54 -10.00
N ILE A 340 -8.73 6.43 -11.32
CA ILE A 340 -8.68 7.59 -12.24
C ILE A 340 -9.82 8.57 -11.95
N GLN A 341 -11.05 8.07 -11.81
CA GLN A 341 -12.24 8.89 -11.54
C GLN A 341 -12.13 9.60 -10.20
N TYR A 342 -11.69 8.89 -9.16
CA TYR A 342 -11.49 9.46 -7.83
C TYR A 342 -10.43 10.56 -7.84
N MET A 343 -9.26 10.29 -8.42
CA MET A 343 -8.16 11.26 -8.51
C MET A 343 -8.55 12.48 -9.35
N ASN A 344 -9.31 12.31 -10.44
CA ASN A 344 -9.85 13.44 -11.20
C ASN A 344 -10.85 14.25 -10.37
N ARG A 345 -11.75 13.61 -9.63
CA ARG A 345 -12.71 14.29 -8.75
C ARG A 345 -11.99 15.14 -7.70
N VAL A 346 -11.03 14.57 -6.99
CA VAL A 346 -10.21 15.30 -6.01
C VAL A 346 -9.46 16.45 -6.70
N GLY A 347 -8.91 16.22 -7.88
CA GLY A 347 -8.21 17.24 -8.66
C GLY A 347 -9.08 18.44 -9.09
N LEU A 348 -10.40 18.26 -9.19
CA LEU A 348 -11.32 19.38 -9.47
C LEU A 348 -11.30 20.44 -8.37
N HIS A 349 -11.08 20.07 -7.12
CA HIS A 349 -10.99 21.03 -6.01
C HIS A 349 -9.77 21.96 -6.12
N ALA A 350 -8.73 21.56 -6.85
CA ALA A 350 -7.59 22.43 -7.18
C ALA A 350 -7.93 23.44 -8.31
N ARG A 351 -9.10 23.32 -8.94
CA ARG A 351 -9.53 24.17 -10.08
C ARG A 351 -10.59 25.19 -9.71
N ASP A 352 -11.31 25.02 -8.60
CA ASP A 352 -12.52 25.78 -8.36
C ASP A 352 -12.20 27.27 -8.10
N PRO A 353 -12.39 28.16 -9.11
CA PRO A 353 -12.24 29.59 -8.94
C PRO A 353 -13.36 30.19 -8.07
N PHE A 354 -14.44 29.43 -7.81
CA PHE A 354 -15.58 29.81 -6.99
C PHE A 354 -15.51 29.22 -5.57
N ASN A 355 -14.44 28.53 -5.21
CA ASN A 355 -14.17 28.12 -3.83
C ASN A 355 -13.75 29.33 -3.00
N CYS A 356 -14.59 30.38 -3.05
CA CYS A 356 -14.50 31.54 -2.17
C CYS A 356 -14.87 31.07 -0.76
N PRO A 357 -14.02 31.29 0.26
CA PRO A 357 -14.37 31.00 1.65
C PRO A 357 -15.71 31.54 2.11
N ALA A 358 -16.17 32.65 1.50
CA ALA A 358 -17.49 33.26 1.75
C ALA A 358 -18.66 32.41 1.24
N LEU A 359 -18.51 31.66 0.11
CA LEU A 359 -19.56 30.78 -0.42
C LEU A 359 -19.68 29.46 0.33
N GLY A 360 -18.60 28.98 0.94
CA GLY A 360 -18.60 27.80 1.81
C GLY A 360 -19.48 27.97 3.06
N ASN A 361 -19.64 29.20 3.52
CA ASN A 361 -20.52 29.54 4.65
C ASN A 361 -22.01 29.66 4.26
N LEU A 362 -22.32 29.89 2.98
CA LEU A 362 -23.72 29.99 2.50
C LEU A 362 -24.32 28.59 2.19
N ARG A 363 -23.52 27.54 2.05
CA ARG A 363 -24.01 26.15 1.87
C ARG A 363 -24.30 25.42 3.18
N ARG A 364 -24.18 26.08 4.32
CA ARG A 364 -24.48 25.53 5.66
C ARG A 364 -25.80 26.05 6.25
N VAL A 365 -26.68 26.61 5.42
CA VAL A 365 -28.05 26.97 5.79
C VAL A 365 -29.04 25.99 5.20
#